data_8ff6082699d55be1d2a9216d0e1497a7
#
_entry.id   8ff6082699d55be1d2a9216d0e1497a7
#
_cell.length_a   1.000
_cell.length_b   1.000
_cell.length_c   1.000
_cell.angle_alpha   90.00
_cell.angle_beta   90.00
_cell.angle_gamma   90.00
#
_symmetry.space_group_name_H-M   'P 1'
#
loop_
_entity.id
_entity.type
_entity.pdbx_description
1 polymer ?
#
loop_
_entity_poly.entity_id
_entity_poly.type
_entity_poly.pdbx_seq_one_letter_code
_entity_poly.pdbx_strand_id
1 'polypeptide(L)'
;MPNILKVLNPLFLDDLRAQLEEAGDNPRKLLNLRARMAKIRVFDPACGSGNFLVIAYKEMRAIEAVINQRRGEADRKTDIPKTNFRGIELRDFAAEIARLALIIAEFQCDVTYRGEVQARAEFLPLNAQNWTTQGNALRLDWLSVCGATEKQVRIAGETLFDHAEERVNIDFENEGGETYICGNPPYVGNTWQSAEQKADIRQIANGRTTSPGFLDYVSGWFIKAADYIALTGGVAAFVSTNSVCQGQSVPILWPLVYMAGCDILFAYTSFKWANLASHNAGVTVAIVGIGEATAAPRRLYEHQEDGTVVVREGESITAYLTIGSRSIVQKRSAPMSDVAVMEFGNKPSDGGYLLLSRDDVDSLGLSMAQKDRFIRRISGSQDFINGGSRFCIWISDDHLSEAENIPALKERIEAVRKVRLSSPDKGARTILAKRPHQLKLMRIGQTHSIVVPSVSSERREYLPAGVVDERNTLTNLAFALYDAPLWNMALIASRLHLVWIATVCGKLKTDFRYSNTLGWNTFPVPKLTEKNRADLTAAAEG
;
A
#
# COMPACT_ATOMS: atom_id res chain seq x y z
N MET A 1 -2.03 -18.50 -12.84
CA MET A 1 -1.25 -19.49 -12.10
C MET A 1 0.09 -18.92 -11.55
N PRO A 2 1.03 -18.39 -12.33
CA PRO A 2 2.35 -17.98 -11.80
C PRO A 2 2.30 -16.97 -10.66
N ASN A 3 1.37 -16.03 -10.67
CA ASN A 3 1.28 -15.00 -9.64
C ASN A 3 0.77 -15.52 -8.28
N ILE A 4 -0.14 -16.50 -8.26
CA ILE A 4 -0.63 -17.10 -7.01
C ILE A 4 0.47 -17.93 -6.34
N LEU A 5 1.31 -18.60 -7.13
CA LEU A 5 2.45 -19.35 -6.62
C LEU A 5 3.52 -18.44 -5.97
N LYS A 6 3.63 -17.16 -6.37
CA LYS A 6 4.48 -16.20 -5.65
C LYS A 6 4.03 -15.97 -4.21
N VAL A 7 2.76 -16.21 -3.90
CA VAL A 7 2.25 -16.18 -2.52
C VAL A 7 2.44 -17.52 -1.84
N LEU A 8 1.97 -18.61 -2.47
CA LEU A 8 1.90 -19.93 -1.84
C LEU A 8 3.27 -20.60 -1.66
N ASN A 9 4.20 -20.40 -2.61
CA ASN A 9 5.52 -20.99 -2.54
C ASN A 9 6.29 -20.56 -1.28
N PRO A 10 6.60 -19.26 -1.07
CA PRO A 10 7.33 -18.84 0.12
C PRO A 10 6.49 -18.96 1.40
N LEU A 11 5.16 -19.06 1.30
CA LEU A 11 4.29 -19.21 2.45
C LEU A 11 4.42 -20.60 3.07
N PHE A 12 4.39 -21.68 2.26
CA PHE A 12 4.49 -23.05 2.78
C PHE A 12 4.89 -24.12 1.75
N LEU A 13 4.65 -23.93 0.45
CA LEU A 13 4.89 -24.99 -0.54
C LEU A 13 6.37 -25.32 -0.72
N ASP A 14 7.24 -24.31 -0.63
CA ASP A 14 8.69 -24.53 -0.76
C ASP A 14 9.23 -25.37 0.41
N ASP A 15 8.71 -25.15 1.62
CA ASP A 15 9.05 -25.97 2.79
C ASP A 15 8.59 -27.43 2.60
N LEU A 16 7.36 -27.67 2.13
CA LEU A 16 6.87 -29.02 1.87
C LEU A 16 7.69 -29.73 0.80
N ARG A 17 8.08 -29.03 -0.26
CA ARG A 17 8.95 -29.59 -1.33
C ARG A 17 10.34 -29.89 -0.81
N ALA A 18 10.92 -29.00 0.00
CA ALA A 18 12.22 -29.22 0.62
C ALA A 18 12.20 -30.46 1.51
N GLN A 19 11.17 -30.64 2.32
CA GLN A 19 11.01 -31.84 3.16
C GLN A 19 10.79 -33.12 2.34
N LEU A 20 10.09 -33.04 1.20
CA LEU A 20 9.95 -34.16 0.29
C LEU A 20 11.31 -34.61 -0.29
N GLU A 21 12.14 -33.65 -0.70
CA GLU A 21 13.48 -33.95 -1.20
C GLU A 21 14.40 -34.48 -0.10
N GLU A 22 14.36 -33.90 1.12
CA GLU A 22 15.11 -34.42 2.27
C GLU A 22 14.67 -35.82 2.68
N ALA A 23 13.38 -36.15 2.55
CA ALA A 23 12.88 -37.46 2.86
C ALA A 23 13.43 -38.55 1.92
N GLY A 24 13.72 -38.20 0.66
CA GLY A 24 14.16 -39.16 -0.35
C GLY A 24 13.19 -40.36 -0.45
N ASP A 25 13.70 -41.56 -0.32
CA ASP A 25 12.91 -42.80 -0.30
C ASP A 25 12.69 -43.36 1.13
N ASN A 26 12.97 -42.56 2.17
CA ASN A 26 12.75 -43.01 3.54
C ASN A 26 11.26 -43.12 3.86
N PRO A 27 10.73 -44.37 4.09
CA PRO A 27 9.29 -44.57 4.22
C PRO A 27 8.68 -43.85 5.42
N ARG A 28 9.44 -43.72 6.53
CA ARG A 28 8.98 -43.06 7.77
C ARG A 28 8.91 -41.56 7.59
N LYS A 29 9.94 -40.91 7.00
CA LYS A 29 9.92 -39.46 6.71
C LYS A 29 8.79 -39.10 5.73
N LEU A 30 8.60 -39.88 4.68
CA LEU A 30 7.51 -39.71 3.71
C LEU A 30 6.13 -39.83 4.38
N LEU A 31 5.95 -40.82 5.29
CA LEU A 31 4.70 -40.97 6.04
C LEU A 31 4.44 -39.76 6.97
N ASN A 32 5.46 -39.29 7.67
CA ASN A 32 5.35 -38.13 8.55
C ASN A 32 4.98 -36.87 7.75
N LEU A 33 5.62 -36.63 6.61
CA LEU A 33 5.28 -35.49 5.74
C LEU A 33 3.82 -35.56 5.26
N ARG A 34 3.35 -36.73 4.82
CA ARG A 34 1.96 -36.92 4.41
C ARG A 34 0.98 -36.67 5.57
N ALA A 35 1.27 -37.19 6.76
CA ALA A 35 0.46 -36.96 7.95
C ALA A 35 0.42 -35.49 8.37
N ARG A 36 1.54 -34.76 8.24
CA ARG A 36 1.61 -33.31 8.43
C ARG A 36 0.70 -32.60 7.42
N MET A 37 0.83 -32.91 6.13
CA MET A 37 0.04 -32.29 5.06
C MET A 37 -1.46 -32.48 5.24
N ALA A 38 -1.90 -33.63 5.74
CA ALA A 38 -3.30 -33.93 6.02
C ALA A 38 -3.92 -33.01 7.10
N LYS A 39 -3.11 -32.37 7.93
CA LYS A 39 -3.54 -31.47 9.03
C LYS A 39 -3.40 -29.98 8.70
N ILE A 40 -2.64 -29.63 7.65
CA ILE A 40 -2.47 -28.23 7.20
C ILE A 40 -3.82 -27.63 6.83
N ARG A 41 -4.06 -26.41 7.25
CA ARG A 41 -5.22 -25.60 6.86
C ARG A 41 -4.78 -24.44 6.00
N VAL A 42 -5.50 -24.21 4.90
CA VAL A 42 -5.34 -23.06 4.02
C VAL A 42 -6.59 -22.20 4.11
N PHE A 43 -6.42 -20.94 4.48
CA PHE A 43 -7.53 -20.03 4.70
C PHE A 43 -7.40 -18.78 3.82
N ASP A 44 -8.40 -18.54 2.98
CA ASP A 44 -8.50 -17.35 2.14
C ASP A 44 -9.70 -16.49 2.57
N PRO A 45 -9.49 -15.39 3.33
CA PRO A 45 -10.57 -14.53 3.80
C PRO A 45 -11.10 -13.54 2.76
N ALA A 46 -10.77 -13.75 1.48
CA ALA A 46 -11.30 -13.00 0.34
C ALA A 46 -11.27 -13.88 -0.92
N CYS A 47 -11.82 -15.10 -0.79
CA CYS A 47 -11.51 -16.20 -1.70
C CYS A 47 -12.07 -16.02 -3.13
N GLY A 48 -13.05 -15.13 -3.34
CA GLY A 48 -13.66 -14.96 -4.65
C GLY A 48 -14.21 -16.30 -5.17
N SER A 49 -13.75 -16.72 -6.35
CA SER A 49 -14.05 -18.02 -6.95
C SER A 49 -13.13 -19.16 -6.47
N GLY A 50 -12.35 -18.98 -5.41
CA GLY A 50 -11.53 -20.00 -4.77
C GLY A 50 -10.18 -20.29 -5.43
N ASN A 51 -9.66 -19.39 -6.26
CA ASN A 51 -8.43 -19.65 -7.02
C ASN A 51 -7.21 -19.98 -6.14
N PHE A 52 -7.01 -19.30 -5.01
CA PHE A 52 -5.92 -19.60 -4.08
C PHE A 52 -6.09 -20.98 -3.46
N LEU A 53 -7.29 -21.30 -3.00
CA LEU A 53 -7.62 -22.59 -2.38
C LEU A 53 -7.43 -23.74 -3.36
N VAL A 54 -7.93 -23.60 -4.60
CA VAL A 54 -7.80 -24.61 -5.67
C VAL A 54 -6.34 -24.87 -6.02
N ILE A 55 -5.53 -23.82 -6.19
CA ILE A 55 -4.12 -23.98 -6.55
C ILE A 55 -3.35 -24.58 -5.37
N ALA A 56 -3.57 -24.12 -4.14
CA ALA A 56 -2.97 -24.71 -2.95
C ALA A 56 -3.30 -26.21 -2.83
N TYR A 57 -4.59 -26.57 -3.02
CA TYR A 57 -5.02 -27.96 -3.00
C TYR A 57 -4.28 -28.80 -4.05
N LYS A 58 -4.25 -28.35 -5.31
CA LYS A 58 -3.60 -29.08 -6.41
C LYS A 58 -2.08 -29.25 -6.18
N GLU A 59 -1.39 -28.24 -5.69
CA GLU A 59 0.04 -28.34 -5.40
C GLU A 59 0.33 -29.32 -4.26
N MET A 60 -0.48 -29.28 -3.19
CA MET A 60 -0.36 -30.25 -2.10
C MET A 60 -0.66 -31.68 -2.60
N ARG A 61 -1.69 -31.88 -3.44
CA ARG A 61 -2.00 -33.17 -4.04
C ARG A 61 -0.87 -33.67 -4.95
N ALA A 62 -0.17 -32.79 -5.65
CA ALA A 62 1.01 -33.16 -6.44
C ALA A 62 2.16 -33.70 -5.55
N ILE A 63 2.42 -33.04 -4.41
CA ILE A 63 3.41 -33.51 -3.44
C ILE A 63 2.99 -34.87 -2.84
N GLU A 64 1.72 -35.02 -2.45
CA GLU A 64 1.18 -36.29 -1.92
C GLU A 64 1.30 -37.43 -2.93
N ALA A 65 1.04 -37.18 -4.21
CA ALA A 65 1.19 -38.17 -5.28
C ALA A 65 2.63 -38.70 -5.39
N VAL A 66 3.63 -37.82 -5.29
CA VAL A 66 5.04 -38.23 -5.26
C VAL A 66 5.35 -39.07 -4.04
N ILE A 67 4.84 -38.68 -2.85
CA ILE A 67 5.00 -39.48 -1.62
C ILE A 67 4.39 -40.87 -1.82
N ASN A 68 3.17 -40.97 -2.33
CA ASN A 68 2.46 -42.24 -2.54
C ASN A 68 3.21 -43.12 -3.56
N GLN A 69 3.73 -42.53 -4.63
CA GLN A 69 4.55 -43.25 -5.61
C GLN A 69 5.85 -43.81 -5.00
N ARG A 70 6.61 -42.98 -4.27
CA ARG A 70 7.86 -43.42 -3.62
C ARG A 70 7.61 -44.50 -2.54
N ARG A 71 6.41 -44.54 -1.98
CA ARG A 71 6.00 -45.58 -1.00
C ARG A 71 5.37 -46.83 -1.62
N GLY A 72 5.17 -46.86 -2.95
CA GLY A 72 4.49 -47.95 -3.62
C GLY A 72 2.97 -48.00 -3.36
N GLU A 73 2.36 -46.89 -2.99
CA GLU A 73 0.93 -46.72 -2.64
C GLU A 73 0.22 -45.83 -3.66
N ALA A 74 0.51 -45.97 -4.97
CA ALA A 74 0.03 -45.06 -6.04
C ALA A 74 -1.52 -44.90 -6.08
N ASP A 75 -2.28 -45.97 -5.82
CA ASP A 75 -3.76 -45.96 -5.84
C ASP A 75 -4.39 -45.45 -4.55
N ARG A 76 -3.57 -45.01 -3.59
CA ARG A 76 -4.07 -44.56 -2.29
C ARG A 76 -4.97 -43.36 -2.40
N LYS A 77 -6.11 -43.37 -1.71
CA LYS A 77 -6.96 -42.18 -1.52
C LYS A 77 -6.21 -41.09 -0.79
N THR A 78 -6.51 -39.85 -1.13
CA THR A 78 -5.87 -38.67 -0.47
C THR A 78 -6.21 -38.64 1.03
N ASP A 79 -5.20 -38.29 1.82
CA ASP A 79 -5.34 -37.95 3.24
C ASP A 79 -5.63 -36.45 3.44
N ILE A 80 -5.58 -35.62 2.39
CA ILE A 80 -5.78 -34.17 2.44
C ILE A 80 -7.28 -33.83 2.30
N PRO A 81 -7.98 -33.42 3.39
CA PRO A 81 -9.41 -33.14 3.32
C PRO A 81 -9.70 -31.76 2.75
N LYS A 82 -10.67 -31.66 1.84
CA LYS A 82 -11.16 -30.37 1.30
C LYS A 82 -11.59 -29.38 2.40
N THR A 83 -12.08 -29.90 3.52
CA THR A 83 -12.55 -29.12 4.66
C THR A 83 -11.46 -28.31 5.33
N ASN A 84 -10.19 -28.60 5.06
CA ASN A 84 -9.05 -27.79 5.51
C ASN A 84 -8.80 -26.54 4.65
N PHE A 85 -9.48 -26.41 3.50
CA PHE A 85 -9.37 -25.25 2.62
C PHE A 85 -10.56 -24.33 2.87
N ARG A 86 -10.41 -23.37 3.76
CA ARG A 86 -11.46 -22.47 4.24
C ARG A 86 -11.46 -21.16 3.47
N GLY A 87 -12.65 -20.61 3.22
CA GLY A 87 -12.79 -19.32 2.54
C GLY A 87 -13.86 -18.43 3.17
N ILE A 88 -13.68 -17.12 3.02
CA ILE A 88 -14.75 -16.13 3.23
C ILE A 88 -14.93 -15.36 1.93
N GLU A 89 -16.17 -15.22 1.50
CA GLU A 89 -16.52 -14.44 0.34
C GLU A 89 -17.78 -13.61 0.60
N LEU A 90 -17.75 -12.35 0.17
CA LEU A 90 -18.85 -11.41 0.40
C LEU A 90 -20.12 -11.78 -0.37
N ARG A 91 -19.94 -12.31 -1.60
CA ARG A 91 -21.04 -12.63 -2.53
C ARG A 91 -21.35 -14.12 -2.48
N ASP A 92 -22.62 -14.45 -2.21
CA ASP A 92 -23.12 -15.82 -2.14
C ASP A 92 -22.76 -16.65 -3.37
N PHE A 93 -23.05 -16.14 -4.55
CA PHE A 93 -22.75 -16.84 -5.81
C PHE A 93 -21.26 -17.16 -5.99
N ALA A 94 -20.37 -16.25 -5.62
CA ALA A 94 -18.93 -16.49 -5.71
C ALA A 94 -18.46 -17.51 -4.66
N ALA A 95 -19.05 -17.52 -3.47
CA ALA A 95 -18.79 -18.53 -2.44
C ALA A 95 -19.15 -19.94 -2.93
N GLU A 96 -20.31 -20.10 -3.59
CA GLU A 96 -20.72 -21.37 -4.17
C GLU A 96 -19.82 -21.80 -5.33
N ILE A 97 -19.34 -20.85 -6.17
CA ILE A 97 -18.33 -21.15 -7.20
C ILE A 97 -17.03 -21.65 -6.58
N ALA A 98 -16.57 -21.02 -5.50
CA ALA A 98 -15.33 -21.46 -4.81
C ALA A 98 -15.45 -22.88 -4.28
N ARG A 99 -16.62 -23.21 -3.71
CA ARG A 99 -16.94 -24.56 -3.25
C ARG A 99 -16.92 -25.58 -4.39
N LEU A 100 -17.62 -25.30 -5.48
CA LEU A 100 -17.66 -26.16 -6.66
C LEU A 100 -16.25 -26.33 -7.27
N ALA A 101 -15.49 -25.25 -7.37
CA ALA A 101 -14.13 -25.29 -7.92
C ALA A 101 -13.21 -26.23 -7.14
N LEU A 102 -13.34 -26.29 -5.81
CA LEU A 102 -12.57 -27.21 -4.97
C LEU A 102 -12.98 -28.68 -5.18
N ILE A 103 -14.27 -28.94 -5.33
CA ILE A 103 -14.80 -30.28 -5.67
C ILE A 103 -14.26 -30.75 -7.04
N ILE A 104 -14.28 -29.85 -8.03
CA ILE A 104 -13.73 -30.14 -9.36
C ILE A 104 -12.22 -30.39 -9.28
N ALA A 105 -11.49 -29.60 -8.48
CA ALA A 105 -10.06 -29.77 -8.29
C ALA A 105 -9.71 -31.14 -7.68
N GLU A 106 -10.48 -31.60 -6.68
CA GLU A 106 -10.31 -32.95 -6.10
C GLU A 106 -10.50 -34.02 -7.15
N PHE A 107 -11.63 -33.98 -7.91
CA PHE A 107 -11.89 -34.93 -8.98
C PHE A 107 -10.78 -34.95 -10.03
N GLN A 108 -10.32 -33.77 -10.48
CA GLN A 108 -9.21 -33.66 -11.43
C GLN A 108 -7.89 -34.25 -10.90
N CYS A 109 -7.59 -34.07 -9.63
CA CYS A 109 -6.43 -34.69 -9.00
C CYS A 109 -6.57 -36.22 -8.91
N ASP A 110 -7.74 -36.71 -8.55
CA ASP A 110 -7.99 -38.14 -8.48
C ASP A 110 -7.88 -38.80 -9.87
N VAL A 111 -8.43 -38.16 -10.91
CA VAL A 111 -8.25 -38.65 -12.31
C VAL A 111 -6.76 -38.68 -12.69
N THR A 112 -6.02 -37.63 -12.33
CA THR A 112 -4.60 -37.48 -12.70
C THR A 112 -3.70 -38.50 -11.98
N TYR A 113 -3.94 -38.75 -10.70
CA TYR A 113 -3.01 -39.53 -9.85
C TYR A 113 -3.46 -40.95 -9.56
N ARG A 114 -4.76 -41.27 -9.71
CA ARG A 114 -5.34 -42.57 -9.38
C ARG A 114 -6.07 -43.21 -10.57
N GLY A 115 -6.29 -42.46 -11.64
CA GLY A 115 -7.01 -42.89 -12.83
C GLY A 115 -8.51 -42.62 -12.81
N GLU A 116 -9.10 -42.58 -14.00
CA GLU A 116 -10.48 -42.14 -14.20
C GLU A 116 -11.51 -43.12 -13.58
N VAL A 117 -11.24 -44.41 -13.57
CA VAL A 117 -12.16 -45.42 -13.04
C VAL A 117 -12.34 -45.26 -11.53
N GLN A 118 -11.25 -45.14 -10.77
CA GLN A 118 -11.27 -44.90 -9.33
C GLN A 118 -11.90 -43.57 -9.01
N ALA A 119 -11.51 -42.50 -9.75
CA ALA A 119 -12.06 -41.17 -9.54
C ALA A 119 -13.57 -41.12 -9.71
N ARG A 120 -14.13 -41.78 -10.73
CA ARG A 120 -15.57 -41.86 -10.96
C ARG A 120 -16.30 -42.70 -9.94
N ALA A 121 -15.71 -43.81 -9.49
CA ALA A 121 -16.33 -44.71 -8.51
C ALA A 121 -16.49 -44.06 -7.13
N GLU A 122 -15.54 -43.18 -6.75
CA GLU A 122 -15.51 -42.50 -5.44
C GLU A 122 -16.09 -41.08 -5.46
N PHE A 123 -16.41 -40.54 -6.66
CA PHE A 123 -16.97 -39.21 -6.80
C PHE A 123 -18.43 -39.16 -6.33
N LEU A 124 -18.62 -38.81 -5.06
CA LEU A 124 -19.94 -38.50 -4.49
C LEU A 124 -20.02 -37.01 -4.16
N PRO A 125 -20.70 -36.18 -4.97
CA PRO A 125 -20.76 -34.73 -4.79
C PRO A 125 -21.63 -34.29 -3.59
N LEU A 126 -22.14 -35.18 -2.77
CA LEU A 126 -23.26 -34.96 -1.87
C LEU A 126 -22.88 -34.61 -0.41
N ASN A 127 -21.62 -34.45 -0.07
CA ASN A 127 -21.30 -33.97 1.26
C ASN A 127 -21.56 -32.47 1.39
N ALA A 128 -22.63 -32.12 2.10
CA ALA A 128 -23.12 -30.77 2.34
C ALA A 128 -22.25 -29.93 3.31
N GLN A 129 -21.01 -30.33 3.56
CA GLN A 129 -20.09 -29.54 4.41
C GLN A 129 -19.67 -28.27 3.67
N ASN A 130 -20.00 -27.12 4.26
CA ASN A 130 -19.63 -25.83 3.71
C ASN A 130 -18.31 -25.35 4.33
N TRP A 131 -17.26 -25.29 3.53
CA TRP A 131 -15.94 -24.77 3.90
C TRP A 131 -15.72 -23.32 3.43
N THR A 132 -16.71 -22.75 2.71
CA THR A 132 -16.73 -21.34 2.30
C THR A 132 -17.87 -20.64 3.03
N THR A 133 -17.55 -19.60 3.79
CA THR A 133 -18.51 -18.81 4.55
C THR A 133 -18.84 -17.53 3.80
N GLN A 134 -20.15 -17.28 3.57
CA GLN A 134 -20.60 -16.02 3.02
C GLN A 134 -20.55 -14.91 4.08
N GLY A 135 -19.98 -13.75 3.74
CA GLY A 135 -19.99 -12.58 4.58
C GLY A 135 -18.82 -11.63 4.37
N ASN A 136 -18.86 -10.52 5.08
CA ASN A 136 -17.75 -9.57 5.08
C ASN A 136 -16.65 -10.06 6.04
N ALA A 137 -15.49 -10.42 5.49
CA ALA A 137 -14.36 -10.94 6.28
C ALA A 137 -13.89 -9.99 7.37
N LEU A 138 -14.06 -8.69 7.18
CA LEU A 138 -13.68 -7.69 8.19
C LEU A 138 -14.65 -7.67 9.39
N ARG A 139 -15.87 -8.18 9.22
CA ARG A 139 -16.91 -8.24 10.29
C ARG A 139 -17.02 -9.61 10.94
N LEU A 140 -16.67 -10.68 10.20
CA LEU A 140 -16.73 -12.04 10.72
C LEU A 140 -15.57 -12.33 11.67
N ASP A 141 -15.82 -13.18 12.66
CA ASP A 141 -14.75 -13.76 13.47
C ASP A 141 -14.04 -14.88 12.68
N TRP A 142 -12.74 -14.72 12.45
CA TRP A 142 -11.96 -15.69 11.70
C TRP A 142 -11.75 -17.01 12.46
N LEU A 143 -11.74 -16.96 13.80
CA LEU A 143 -11.65 -18.19 14.61
C LEU A 143 -12.91 -19.06 14.48
N SER A 144 -14.08 -18.47 14.24
CA SER A 144 -15.32 -19.23 14.01
C SER A 144 -15.34 -19.93 12.64
N VAL A 145 -14.62 -19.38 11.65
CA VAL A 145 -14.52 -19.93 10.28
C VAL A 145 -13.39 -20.92 10.16
N CYS A 146 -12.23 -20.59 10.70
CA CYS A 146 -11.02 -21.42 10.71
C CYS A 146 -10.46 -21.43 12.12
N GLY A 147 -10.99 -22.33 12.98
CA GLY A 147 -10.61 -22.43 14.39
C GLY A 147 -9.13 -22.77 14.56
N ALA A 148 -8.57 -22.39 15.70
CA ALA A 148 -7.24 -22.83 16.09
C ALA A 148 -7.18 -24.36 16.24
N THR A 149 -6.03 -24.95 15.98
CA THR A 149 -5.81 -26.37 16.33
C THR A 149 -5.59 -26.49 17.84
N GLU A 150 -5.90 -27.63 18.43
CA GLU A 150 -5.79 -27.86 19.88
C GLU A 150 -4.40 -27.54 20.46
N LYS A 151 -3.35 -27.57 19.63
CA LYS A 151 -1.96 -27.25 20.00
C LYS A 151 -1.61 -25.76 19.98
N GLN A 152 -2.48 -24.88 19.47
CA GLN A 152 -2.17 -23.48 19.20
C GLN A 152 -3.06 -22.47 19.94
N VAL A 153 -3.97 -22.90 20.80
CA VAL A 153 -4.81 -21.95 21.55
C VAL A 153 -3.97 -21.30 22.63
N ARG A 154 -3.60 -20.04 22.43
CA ARG A 154 -3.12 -19.17 23.51
C ARG A 154 -4.34 -18.67 24.26
N ILE A 155 -4.53 -19.14 25.47
CA ILE A 155 -5.54 -18.58 26.36
C ILE A 155 -4.99 -17.24 26.83
N ALA A 156 -5.55 -16.15 26.35
CA ALA A 156 -5.37 -14.84 26.97
C ALA A 156 -6.10 -14.88 28.32
N GLY A 157 -5.39 -15.22 29.37
CA GLY A 157 -5.91 -15.16 30.73
C GLY A 157 -6.10 -13.70 31.13
N GLU A 158 -7.34 -13.26 31.29
CA GLU A 158 -7.65 -12.11 32.13
C GLU A 158 -7.32 -12.48 33.59
N THR A 159 -6.08 -12.35 33.97
CA THR A 159 -5.68 -12.45 35.38
C THR A 159 -4.89 -11.20 35.78
N LEU A 160 -5.31 -10.64 36.89
CA LEU A 160 -4.88 -9.39 37.54
C LEU A 160 -3.40 -9.42 38.02
N PHE A 161 -2.63 -10.40 37.67
CA PHE A 161 -1.21 -10.55 38.07
C PHE A 161 -0.40 -11.05 36.88
N ASP A 162 0.42 -10.17 36.40
CA ASP A 162 1.42 -10.34 35.36
C ASP A 162 2.44 -11.43 35.75
N HIS A 163 2.22 -12.66 35.28
CA HIS A 163 3.25 -13.69 35.29
C HIS A 163 3.55 -14.07 33.84
N ALA A 164 4.84 -14.04 33.53
CA ALA A 164 5.40 -14.42 32.25
C ALA A 164 4.74 -15.69 31.71
N GLU A 165 4.20 -15.61 30.49
CA GLU A 165 3.64 -16.77 29.78
C GLU A 165 4.71 -17.83 29.63
N GLU A 166 4.67 -18.88 30.43
CA GLU A 166 5.41 -20.11 30.18
C GLU A 166 4.89 -20.73 28.88
N ARG A 167 5.62 -20.52 27.81
CA ARG A 167 5.43 -21.26 26.56
C ARG A 167 5.83 -22.71 26.80
N VAL A 168 4.88 -23.55 27.05
CA VAL A 168 5.13 -25.01 27.00
C VAL A 168 5.21 -25.38 25.50
N ASN A 169 6.41 -25.27 24.96
CA ASN A 169 6.74 -25.86 23.66
C ASN A 169 6.85 -27.39 23.91
N ILE A 170 5.76 -28.10 23.69
CA ILE A 170 5.82 -29.55 23.52
C ILE A 170 6.30 -29.75 22.07
N ASP A 171 7.59 -29.95 21.90
CA ASP A 171 8.22 -30.28 20.63
C ASP A 171 7.90 -31.74 20.25
N PHE A 172 6.66 -31.94 19.79
CA PHE A 172 6.34 -33.14 19.04
C PHE A 172 6.83 -32.89 17.62
N GLU A 173 7.69 -33.72 17.04
CA GLU A 173 8.13 -33.75 15.65
C GLU A 173 7.00 -33.27 14.72
N ASN A 174 7.08 -32.05 14.22
CA ASN A 174 6.12 -31.29 13.44
C ASN A 174 4.92 -32.11 12.90
N GLU A 175 3.96 -32.42 13.75
CA GLU A 175 2.81 -33.31 13.41
C GLU A 175 1.77 -32.63 12.51
N GLY A 176 2.01 -31.39 12.09
CA GLY A 176 1.07 -30.59 11.30
C GLY A 176 0.02 -29.86 12.16
N GLY A 177 -0.95 -29.27 11.47
CA GLY A 177 -2.01 -28.46 12.08
C GLY A 177 -1.77 -26.96 11.93
N GLU A 178 -0.75 -26.55 11.18
CA GLU A 178 -0.49 -25.15 10.85
C GLU A 178 -1.62 -24.56 10.01
N THR A 179 -1.85 -23.27 10.20
CA THR A 179 -2.79 -22.50 9.38
C THR A 179 -2.04 -21.49 8.53
N TYR A 180 -2.21 -21.59 7.23
CA TYR A 180 -1.66 -20.66 6.24
C TYR A 180 -2.78 -19.81 5.66
N ILE A 181 -2.72 -18.49 5.91
CA ILE A 181 -3.69 -17.53 5.40
C ILE A 181 -3.13 -16.92 4.13
N CYS A 182 -3.90 -16.95 3.05
CA CYS A 182 -3.48 -16.36 1.78
C CYS A 182 -4.66 -15.70 1.09
N GLY A 183 -4.40 -14.78 0.16
CA GLY A 183 -5.48 -14.19 -0.62
C GLY A 183 -5.09 -12.93 -1.35
N ASN A 184 -6.06 -12.43 -2.12
CA ASN A 184 -6.00 -11.15 -2.82
C ASN A 184 -7.18 -10.28 -2.39
N PRO A 185 -7.15 -9.70 -1.17
CA PRO A 185 -8.23 -8.89 -0.64
C PRO A 185 -8.53 -7.65 -1.49
N PRO A 186 -9.74 -7.08 -1.43
CA PRO A 186 -10.08 -5.89 -2.18
C PRO A 186 -9.30 -4.67 -1.70
N TYR A 187 -8.66 -3.95 -2.64
CA TYR A 187 -8.00 -2.67 -2.36
C TYR A 187 -8.89 -1.52 -2.81
N VAL A 188 -9.18 -0.63 -1.85
CA VAL A 188 -9.92 0.60 -2.08
C VAL A 188 -9.22 1.72 -1.32
N GLY A 189 -8.57 2.60 -2.06
CA GLY A 189 -7.88 3.76 -1.47
C GLY A 189 -8.83 4.58 -0.59
N ASN A 190 -8.33 5.16 0.49
CA ASN A 190 -9.10 5.83 1.53
C ASN A 190 -10.10 6.89 1.04
N THR A 191 -9.80 7.57 -0.07
CA THR A 191 -10.68 8.60 -0.68
C THR A 191 -11.88 7.99 -1.41
N TRP A 192 -11.77 6.72 -1.83
CA TRP A 192 -12.79 6.02 -2.62
C TRP A 192 -13.64 5.05 -1.80
N GLN A 193 -13.29 4.84 -0.53
CA GLN A 193 -14.05 3.99 0.37
C GLN A 193 -15.44 4.56 0.64
N SER A 194 -16.44 3.66 0.64
CA SER A 194 -17.80 3.97 1.09
C SER A 194 -17.83 4.30 2.60
N ALA A 195 -18.96 4.81 3.08
CA ALA A 195 -19.16 5.05 4.51
C ALA A 195 -19.06 3.77 5.34
N GLU A 196 -19.57 2.65 4.80
CA GLU A 196 -19.51 1.33 5.44
C GLU A 196 -18.09 0.80 5.51
N GLN A 197 -17.33 0.87 4.42
CA GLN A 197 -15.92 0.46 4.40
C GLN A 197 -15.06 1.26 5.37
N LYS A 198 -15.33 2.57 5.49
CA LYS A 198 -14.67 3.41 6.50
C LYS A 198 -15.08 3.02 7.93
N ALA A 199 -16.32 2.59 8.14
CA ALA A 199 -16.77 2.08 9.44
C ALA A 199 -16.08 0.75 9.79
N ASP A 200 -15.95 -0.18 8.82
CA ASP A 200 -15.25 -1.45 8.99
C ASP A 200 -13.79 -1.22 9.45
N ILE A 201 -13.06 -0.34 8.75
CA ILE A 201 -11.67 -0.02 9.12
C ILE A 201 -11.56 0.60 10.52
N ARG A 202 -12.49 1.50 10.89
CA ARG A 202 -12.50 2.09 12.23
C ARG A 202 -12.77 1.04 13.31
N GLN A 203 -13.72 0.14 13.07
CA GLN A 203 -14.07 -0.94 13.99
C GLN A 203 -12.89 -1.88 14.22
N ILE A 204 -12.18 -2.30 13.14
CA ILE A 204 -11.01 -3.18 13.24
C ILE A 204 -9.85 -2.47 13.94
N ALA A 205 -9.62 -1.21 13.64
CA ALA A 205 -8.59 -0.42 14.32
C ALA A 205 -8.89 -0.27 15.83
N ASN A 206 -10.16 -0.31 16.22
CA ASN A 206 -10.66 -0.37 17.60
C ASN A 206 -9.92 0.58 18.57
N GLY A 207 -9.73 1.84 18.18
CA GLY A 207 -9.03 2.84 19.01
C GLY A 207 -7.50 2.67 19.09
N ARG A 208 -6.93 1.61 18.52
CA ARG A 208 -5.46 1.36 18.51
C ARG A 208 -4.67 2.37 17.66
N THR A 209 -5.36 3.17 16.84
CA THR A 209 -4.76 4.27 16.07
C THR A 209 -5.70 5.47 16.00
N THR A 210 -5.13 6.68 15.97
CA THR A 210 -5.88 7.94 15.88
C THR A 210 -6.28 8.31 14.46
N SER A 211 -5.74 7.65 13.45
CA SER A 211 -5.86 8.05 12.05
C SER A 211 -6.26 6.92 11.10
N PRO A 212 -7.24 6.05 11.44
CA PRO A 212 -7.62 4.90 10.61
C PRO A 212 -8.14 5.30 9.22
N GLY A 213 -8.64 6.53 9.08
CA GLY A 213 -9.16 7.05 7.81
C GLY A 213 -8.14 7.25 6.70
N PHE A 214 -6.84 7.09 6.95
CA PHE A 214 -5.79 7.11 5.92
C PHE A 214 -5.44 5.73 5.38
N LEU A 215 -5.95 4.65 6.00
CA LEU A 215 -5.67 3.29 5.57
C LEU A 215 -6.44 2.94 4.29
N ASP A 216 -5.79 2.18 3.40
CA ASP A 216 -6.46 1.46 2.33
C ASP A 216 -7.32 0.34 2.93
N TYR A 217 -8.40 -0.04 2.28
CA TYR A 217 -9.33 -1.06 2.77
C TYR A 217 -8.66 -2.42 3.02
N VAL A 218 -7.70 -2.79 2.16
CA VAL A 218 -6.89 -4.02 2.32
C VAL A 218 -6.13 -4.08 3.65
N SER A 219 -5.82 -2.94 4.26
CA SER A 219 -5.14 -2.88 5.56
C SER A 219 -5.94 -3.61 6.67
N GLY A 220 -7.26 -3.68 6.53
CA GLY A 220 -8.11 -4.42 7.46
C GLY A 220 -7.79 -5.91 7.52
N TRP A 221 -7.42 -6.52 6.39
CA TRP A 221 -6.99 -7.92 6.35
C TRP A 221 -5.66 -8.15 7.06
N PHE A 222 -4.70 -7.23 6.91
CA PHE A 222 -3.43 -7.31 7.65
C PHE A 222 -3.63 -7.22 9.15
N ILE A 223 -4.49 -6.32 9.61
CA ILE A 223 -4.80 -6.16 11.05
C ILE A 223 -5.48 -7.42 11.58
N LYS A 224 -6.52 -7.91 10.91
CA LYS A 224 -7.21 -9.13 11.31
C LYS A 224 -6.32 -10.37 11.25
N ALA A 225 -5.45 -10.47 10.25
CA ALA A 225 -4.49 -11.57 10.17
C ALA A 225 -3.50 -11.51 11.34
N ALA A 226 -2.98 -10.33 11.68
CA ALA A 226 -2.08 -10.18 12.83
C ALA A 226 -2.76 -10.57 14.14
N ASP A 227 -4.01 -10.12 14.36
CA ASP A 227 -4.81 -10.51 15.53
C ASP A 227 -5.08 -12.03 15.57
N TYR A 228 -5.37 -12.65 14.42
CA TYR A 228 -5.56 -14.09 14.30
C TYR A 228 -4.25 -14.88 14.56
N ILE A 229 -3.14 -14.43 13.97
CA ILE A 229 -1.82 -15.04 14.15
C ILE A 229 -1.40 -15.00 15.62
N ALA A 230 -1.62 -13.90 16.32
CA ALA A 230 -1.33 -13.76 17.74
C ALA A 230 -2.02 -14.82 18.61
N LEU A 231 -3.17 -15.34 18.16
CA LEU A 231 -3.94 -16.36 18.87
C LEU A 231 -3.61 -17.79 18.42
N THR A 232 -3.17 -17.98 17.17
CA THR A 232 -3.08 -19.30 16.55
C THR A 232 -1.67 -19.71 16.14
N GLY A 233 -0.71 -18.76 16.10
CA GLY A 233 0.63 -19.01 15.56
C GLY A 233 0.67 -19.26 14.04
N GLY A 234 -0.41 -18.95 13.32
CA GLY A 234 -0.48 -19.09 11.86
C GLY A 234 0.45 -18.13 11.12
N VAL A 235 0.48 -18.25 9.78
CA VAL A 235 1.24 -17.36 8.90
C VAL A 235 0.30 -16.84 7.81
N ALA A 236 0.39 -15.55 7.47
CA ALA A 236 -0.45 -14.94 6.44
C ALA A 236 0.38 -14.31 5.33
N ALA A 237 -0.11 -14.37 4.10
CA ALA A 237 0.46 -13.65 2.97
C ALA A 237 -0.63 -13.09 2.04
N PHE A 238 -0.57 -11.79 1.79
CA PHE A 238 -1.57 -11.13 0.95
C PHE A 238 -0.95 -10.43 -0.24
N VAL A 239 -1.68 -10.48 -1.35
CA VAL A 239 -1.49 -9.54 -2.46
C VAL A 239 -2.12 -8.22 -2.05
N SER A 240 -1.40 -7.13 -2.22
CA SER A 240 -1.85 -5.79 -1.85
C SER A 240 -1.34 -4.75 -2.83
N THR A 241 -1.94 -3.57 -2.83
CA THR A 241 -1.31 -2.41 -3.46
C THR A 241 -0.14 -1.91 -2.62
N ASN A 242 0.75 -1.12 -3.24
CA ASN A 242 1.88 -0.50 -2.53
C ASN A 242 1.45 0.43 -1.37
N SER A 243 0.16 0.76 -1.28
CA SER A 243 -0.38 1.63 -0.23
C SER A 243 -0.08 1.13 1.19
N VAL A 244 0.06 -0.18 1.40
CA VAL A 244 0.39 -0.74 2.72
C VAL A 244 1.86 -0.57 3.10
N CYS A 245 2.73 -0.35 2.11
CA CYS A 245 4.19 -0.25 2.30
C CYS A 245 4.76 1.13 1.96
N GLN A 246 3.90 2.14 1.78
CA GLN A 246 4.32 3.49 1.36
C GLN A 246 3.46 4.59 2.00
N GLY A 247 4.04 5.76 2.11
CA GLY A 247 3.33 6.98 2.50
C GLY A 247 2.74 6.92 3.91
N GLN A 248 1.58 7.55 4.05
CA GLN A 248 0.94 7.73 5.37
C GLN A 248 0.35 6.46 5.98
N SER A 249 0.16 5.41 5.19
CA SER A 249 -0.37 4.13 5.70
C SER A 249 0.65 3.40 6.57
N VAL A 250 1.94 3.48 6.24
CA VAL A 250 3.00 2.77 6.95
C VAL A 250 3.02 3.06 8.45
N PRO A 251 3.11 4.32 8.90
CA PRO A 251 3.14 4.65 10.33
C PRO A 251 1.81 4.37 11.06
N ILE A 252 0.76 4.00 10.35
CA ILE A 252 -0.54 3.68 10.94
C ILE A 252 -0.77 2.17 11.01
N LEU A 253 -0.50 1.45 9.92
CA LEU A 253 -0.75 0.01 9.81
C LEU A 253 0.30 -0.81 10.57
N TRP A 254 1.58 -0.59 10.29
CA TRP A 254 2.63 -1.49 10.74
C TRP A 254 2.85 -1.52 12.25
N PRO A 255 2.68 -0.42 13.00
CA PRO A 255 2.66 -0.51 14.47
C PRO A 255 1.61 -1.48 15.01
N LEU A 256 0.43 -1.58 14.37
CA LEU A 256 -0.63 -2.51 14.78
C LEU A 256 -0.22 -3.97 14.56
N VAL A 257 0.41 -4.25 13.41
CA VAL A 257 0.92 -5.58 13.07
C VAL A 257 2.05 -5.99 14.00
N TYR A 258 3.00 -5.08 14.26
CA TYR A 258 4.14 -5.36 15.16
C TYR A 258 3.72 -5.51 16.63
N MET A 259 2.74 -4.72 17.11
CA MET A 259 2.19 -4.87 18.48
C MET A 259 1.47 -6.21 18.69
N ALA A 260 0.93 -6.81 17.64
CA ALA A 260 0.37 -8.16 17.68
C ALA A 260 1.45 -9.27 17.66
N GLY A 261 2.73 -8.93 17.74
CA GLY A 261 3.85 -9.88 17.72
C GLY A 261 4.24 -10.40 16.34
N CYS A 262 3.64 -9.86 15.28
CA CYS A 262 3.93 -10.26 13.92
C CYS A 262 5.11 -9.50 13.32
N ASP A 263 5.77 -10.12 12.34
CA ASP A 263 6.85 -9.55 11.55
C ASP A 263 6.65 -9.84 10.06
N ILE A 264 7.37 -9.12 9.19
CA ILE A 264 7.41 -9.46 7.76
C ILE A 264 8.39 -10.60 7.57
N LEU A 265 7.89 -11.77 7.17
CA LEU A 265 8.69 -12.97 6.95
C LEU A 265 9.30 -13.01 5.54
N PHE A 266 8.50 -12.61 4.57
CA PHE A 266 8.94 -12.45 3.19
C PHE A 266 8.11 -11.37 2.50
N ALA A 267 8.64 -10.82 1.41
CA ALA A 267 7.87 -9.89 0.58
C ALA A 267 8.35 -9.92 -0.88
N TYR A 268 7.44 -9.62 -1.80
CA TYR A 268 7.76 -9.24 -3.17
C TYR A 268 7.58 -7.74 -3.30
N THR A 269 8.60 -7.05 -3.81
CA THR A 269 8.49 -5.64 -4.18
C THR A 269 7.49 -5.47 -5.32
N SER A 270 7.16 -4.23 -5.61
CA SER A 270 6.13 -3.86 -6.60
C SER A 270 6.31 -4.50 -7.96
N PHE A 271 5.26 -5.17 -8.45
CA PHE A 271 5.20 -5.72 -9.80
C PHE A 271 3.78 -5.61 -10.38
N LYS A 272 3.66 -5.80 -11.69
CA LYS A 272 2.34 -5.79 -12.35
C LYS A 272 1.65 -7.13 -12.18
N TRP A 273 0.47 -7.11 -11.54
CA TRP A 273 -0.43 -8.26 -11.46
C TRP A 273 -1.17 -8.41 -12.79
N ALA A 274 -0.71 -9.31 -13.65
CA ALA A 274 -1.37 -9.59 -14.91
C ALA A 274 -2.55 -10.54 -14.68
N ASN A 275 -3.76 -10.13 -15.04
CA ASN A 275 -4.90 -11.02 -15.21
C ASN A 275 -4.90 -11.52 -16.65
N LEU A 276 -5.28 -12.81 -16.86
CA LEU A 276 -5.40 -13.43 -18.18
C LEU A 276 -6.54 -12.83 -19.05
N ALA A 277 -7.37 -11.94 -18.51
CA ALA A 277 -8.40 -11.23 -19.25
C ALA A 277 -7.76 -10.12 -20.12
N SER A 278 -7.88 -10.26 -21.43
CA SER A 278 -7.50 -9.27 -22.43
C SER A 278 -8.19 -7.92 -22.11
N HIS A 279 -7.40 -6.85 -22.00
CA HIS A 279 -7.79 -5.44 -21.79
C HIS A 279 -7.75 -4.86 -20.35
N ASN A 280 -7.24 -5.54 -19.33
CA ASN A 280 -7.02 -4.88 -18.05
C ASN A 280 -5.56 -4.37 -17.93
N ALA A 281 -5.42 -3.05 -17.77
CA ALA A 281 -4.18 -2.44 -17.31
C ALA A 281 -3.80 -3.10 -15.97
N GLY A 282 -2.70 -3.86 -15.95
CA GLY A 282 -2.27 -4.59 -14.76
C GLY A 282 -2.11 -3.66 -13.57
N VAL A 283 -2.72 -4.00 -12.45
CA VAL A 283 -2.56 -3.24 -11.19
C VAL A 283 -1.17 -3.52 -10.63
N THR A 284 -0.48 -2.48 -10.21
CA THR A 284 0.80 -2.62 -9.50
C THR A 284 0.53 -3.09 -8.06
N VAL A 285 1.06 -4.25 -7.71
CA VAL A 285 0.87 -4.89 -6.42
C VAL A 285 2.21 -5.21 -5.75
N ALA A 286 2.16 -5.45 -4.45
CA ALA A 286 3.19 -6.09 -3.66
C ALA A 286 2.60 -7.34 -2.98
N ILE A 287 3.44 -8.31 -2.63
CA ILE A 287 3.05 -9.43 -1.78
C ILE A 287 3.78 -9.27 -0.46
N VAL A 288 3.06 -9.42 0.65
CA VAL A 288 3.66 -9.32 1.98
C VAL A 288 3.20 -10.50 2.82
N GLY A 289 4.16 -11.28 3.28
CA GLY A 289 3.97 -12.39 4.22
C GLY A 289 4.29 -11.95 5.64
N ILE A 290 3.36 -12.17 6.57
CA ILE A 290 3.50 -11.85 7.99
C ILE A 290 3.28 -13.09 8.86
N GLY A 291 3.99 -13.16 9.96
CA GLY A 291 3.87 -14.22 10.95
C GLY A 291 4.62 -13.85 12.22
N GLU A 292 4.69 -14.76 13.18
CA GLU A 292 5.49 -14.55 14.39
C GLU A 292 6.97 -14.31 14.03
N ALA A 293 7.63 -13.49 14.82
CA ALA A 293 9.05 -13.24 14.67
C ALA A 293 9.84 -14.54 14.95
N THR A 294 10.62 -15.00 13.98
CA THR A 294 11.48 -16.18 14.07
C THR A 294 12.93 -15.79 13.84
N ALA A 295 13.88 -16.68 14.18
CA ALA A 295 15.30 -16.49 13.89
C ALA A 295 15.67 -16.75 12.41
N ALA A 296 14.76 -17.29 11.61
CA ALA A 296 15.01 -17.60 10.21
C ALA A 296 15.22 -16.30 9.39
N PRO A 297 16.11 -16.31 8.39
CA PRO A 297 16.33 -15.15 7.54
C PRO A 297 15.06 -14.77 6.77
N ARG A 298 14.85 -13.48 6.60
CA ARG A 298 13.72 -12.90 5.83
C ARG A 298 14.11 -12.86 4.37
N ARG A 299 13.15 -13.12 3.47
CA ARG A 299 13.37 -13.14 2.03
C ARG A 299 12.64 -12.02 1.34
N LEU A 300 13.39 -11.12 0.71
CA LEU A 300 12.87 -10.05 -0.14
C LEU A 300 13.10 -10.40 -1.61
N TYR A 301 12.01 -10.51 -2.36
CA TYR A 301 12.00 -10.82 -3.78
C TYR A 301 11.86 -9.51 -4.57
N GLU A 302 12.90 -9.11 -5.29
CA GLU A 302 12.94 -7.87 -6.06
C GLU A 302 12.81 -8.15 -7.55
N HIS A 303 11.79 -7.59 -8.17
CA HIS A 303 11.64 -7.64 -9.62
C HIS A 303 12.62 -6.68 -10.29
N GLN A 304 13.40 -7.18 -11.24
CA GLN A 304 14.29 -6.39 -12.07
C GLN A 304 13.58 -5.92 -13.35
N GLU A 305 14.14 -4.94 -14.05
CA GLU A 305 13.58 -4.41 -15.29
C GLU A 305 13.55 -5.45 -16.43
N ASP A 306 14.48 -6.40 -16.43
CA ASP A 306 14.55 -7.52 -17.38
C ASP A 306 13.54 -8.64 -17.09
N GLY A 307 12.73 -8.50 -16.04
CA GLY A 307 11.72 -9.47 -15.61
C GLY A 307 12.27 -10.59 -14.70
N THR A 308 13.56 -10.61 -14.41
CA THR A 308 14.14 -11.54 -13.42
C THR A 308 13.76 -11.16 -12.00
N VAL A 309 13.84 -12.12 -11.08
CA VAL A 309 13.60 -11.90 -9.66
C VAL A 309 14.88 -12.20 -8.89
N VAL A 310 15.39 -11.19 -8.20
CA VAL A 310 16.52 -11.33 -7.28
C VAL A 310 16.00 -11.54 -5.88
N VAL A 311 16.52 -12.54 -5.17
CA VAL A 311 16.19 -12.82 -3.78
C VAL A 311 17.29 -12.26 -2.89
N ARG A 312 16.91 -11.39 -1.95
CA ARG A 312 17.81 -10.90 -0.89
C ARG A 312 17.38 -11.47 0.44
N GLU A 313 18.33 -11.95 1.19
CA GLU A 313 18.10 -12.41 2.56
C GLU A 313 18.64 -11.41 3.58
N GLY A 314 17.99 -11.32 4.72
CA GLY A 314 18.39 -10.45 5.81
C GLY A 314 17.68 -10.79 7.12
N GLU A 315 18.11 -10.18 8.20
CA GLU A 315 17.52 -10.41 9.52
C GLU A 315 16.12 -9.82 9.66
N SER A 316 15.85 -8.74 8.94
CA SER A 316 14.56 -8.06 9.00
C SER A 316 14.22 -7.37 7.67
N ILE A 317 12.93 -7.38 7.32
CA ILE A 317 12.37 -6.58 6.23
C ILE A 317 11.61 -5.40 6.86
N THR A 318 11.91 -4.18 6.40
CA THR A 318 11.20 -2.99 6.87
C THR A 318 9.79 -2.92 6.30
N ALA A 319 8.93 -2.12 6.92
CA ALA A 319 7.60 -1.81 6.39
C ALA A 319 7.61 -1.16 4.98
N TYR A 320 8.76 -0.69 4.53
CA TYR A 320 8.96 -0.13 3.19
C TYR A 320 9.49 -1.15 2.16
N LEU A 321 9.51 -2.43 2.51
CA LEU A 321 10.02 -3.54 1.71
C LEU A 321 11.50 -3.35 1.31
N THR A 322 12.33 -3.07 2.28
CA THR A 322 13.78 -3.05 2.17
C THR A 322 14.41 -3.89 3.28
N ILE A 323 15.58 -4.47 3.03
CA ILE A 323 16.33 -5.15 4.09
C ILE A 323 16.90 -4.10 5.04
N GLY A 324 16.68 -4.25 6.34
CA GLY A 324 17.19 -3.33 7.36
C GLY A 324 16.38 -3.36 8.66
N SER A 325 16.72 -2.47 9.60
CA SER A 325 16.03 -2.36 10.87
C SER A 325 14.57 -1.92 10.73
N ARG A 326 13.71 -2.29 11.69
CA ARG A 326 12.27 -1.94 11.72
C ARG A 326 12.03 -0.43 11.97
N SER A 327 12.56 0.43 11.10
CA SER A 327 12.38 1.87 11.22
C SER A 327 11.08 2.30 10.54
N ILE A 328 10.25 3.05 11.24
CA ILE A 328 9.02 3.65 10.72
C ILE A 328 9.13 5.16 10.78
N VAL A 329 9.01 5.81 9.63
CA VAL A 329 9.07 7.26 9.52
C VAL A 329 7.70 7.85 9.82
N GLN A 330 7.60 8.62 10.90
CA GLN A 330 6.40 9.35 11.28
C GLN A 330 6.36 10.70 10.59
N LYS A 331 5.17 11.11 10.10
CA LYS A 331 4.99 12.45 9.52
C LYS A 331 5.31 13.56 10.53
N ARG A 332 5.93 14.63 10.06
CA ARG A 332 6.26 15.81 10.87
C ARG A 332 5.67 17.06 10.24
N SER A 333 5.18 17.97 11.08
CA SER A 333 4.66 19.28 10.63
C SER A 333 5.78 20.28 10.30
N ALA A 334 6.97 20.08 10.87
CA ALA A 334 8.16 20.89 10.63
C ALA A 334 9.38 20.00 10.35
N PRO A 335 10.40 20.50 9.63
CA PRO A 335 11.65 19.79 9.40
C PRO A 335 12.31 19.33 10.69
N MET A 336 12.87 18.11 10.69
CA MET A 336 13.67 17.59 11.80
C MET A 336 15.12 18.08 11.78
N SER A 337 15.57 18.54 10.63
CA SER A 337 16.92 19.06 10.36
C SER A 337 16.86 20.58 10.19
N ASP A 338 18.02 21.24 10.29
CA ASP A 338 18.16 22.68 10.07
C ASP A 338 18.12 23.01 8.57
N VAL A 339 16.92 22.96 8.01
CA VAL A 339 16.61 23.22 6.59
C VAL A 339 15.40 24.15 6.48
N ALA A 340 15.23 24.81 5.34
CA ALA A 340 14.11 25.71 5.12
C ALA A 340 12.76 24.97 5.13
N VAL A 341 11.70 25.67 5.55
CA VAL A 341 10.34 25.13 5.57
C VAL A 341 9.81 24.99 4.13
N MET A 342 9.29 23.84 3.81
CA MET A 342 8.63 23.58 2.54
C MET A 342 7.10 23.63 2.70
N GLU A 343 6.46 24.47 1.93
CA GLU A 343 5.02 24.70 1.98
C GLU A 343 4.35 24.35 0.64
N PHE A 344 3.03 24.09 0.68
CA PHE A 344 2.24 24.02 -0.54
C PHE A 344 2.13 25.38 -1.22
N GLY A 345 2.15 25.40 -2.55
CA GLY A 345 1.76 26.57 -3.31
C GLY A 345 0.30 26.97 -3.09
N ASN A 346 -0.15 27.98 -3.80
CA ASN A 346 -1.44 28.61 -3.62
C ASN A 346 -2.59 27.76 -4.17
N LYS A 347 -3.65 27.57 -3.38
CA LYS A 347 -4.85 26.88 -3.82
C LYS A 347 -5.85 27.90 -4.36
N PRO A 348 -6.28 27.81 -5.62
CA PRO A 348 -7.20 28.80 -6.21
C PRO A 348 -8.56 28.83 -5.52
N SER A 349 -9.27 27.70 -5.44
CA SER A 349 -10.63 27.61 -4.89
C SER A 349 -11.56 28.70 -5.46
N ASP A 350 -11.55 28.86 -6.79
CA ASP A 350 -12.09 30.01 -7.50
C ASP A 350 -13.07 29.63 -8.63
N GLY A 351 -13.30 28.33 -8.88
CA GLY A 351 -14.12 27.87 -9.99
C GLY A 351 -13.48 28.10 -11.38
N GLY A 352 -12.17 28.40 -11.40
CA GLY A 352 -11.42 28.68 -12.64
C GLY A 352 -11.40 30.16 -13.06
N TYR A 353 -11.97 31.05 -12.27
CA TYR A 353 -12.07 32.47 -12.66
C TYR A 353 -10.82 33.30 -12.35
N LEU A 354 -9.96 32.87 -11.40
CA LEU A 354 -8.70 33.55 -11.09
C LEU A 354 -7.52 32.95 -11.86
N LEU A 355 -7.64 31.74 -12.38
CA LEU A 355 -6.62 31.13 -13.23
C LEU A 355 -6.87 31.51 -14.69
N LEU A 356 -5.80 31.82 -15.42
CA LEU A 356 -5.85 32.38 -16.78
C LEU A 356 -4.89 31.63 -17.71
N SER A 357 -5.33 31.36 -18.91
CA SER A 357 -4.45 31.09 -20.05
C SER A 357 -3.83 32.42 -20.59
N ARG A 358 -2.92 32.31 -21.53
CA ARG A 358 -2.39 33.49 -22.20
C ARG A 358 -3.49 34.26 -22.95
N ASP A 359 -4.35 33.56 -23.67
CA ASP A 359 -5.48 34.14 -24.41
C ASP A 359 -6.47 34.84 -23.47
N ASP A 360 -6.72 34.25 -22.28
CA ASP A 360 -7.52 34.92 -21.24
C ASP A 360 -6.91 36.27 -20.84
N VAL A 361 -5.59 36.32 -20.58
CA VAL A 361 -4.90 37.54 -20.17
C VAL A 361 -5.03 38.63 -21.26
N ASP A 362 -4.91 38.23 -22.51
CA ASP A 362 -5.01 39.19 -23.63
C ASP A 362 -6.45 39.69 -23.84
N SER A 363 -7.44 38.82 -23.60
CA SER A 363 -8.88 39.16 -23.70
C SER A 363 -9.37 40.10 -22.59
N LEU A 364 -8.63 40.21 -21.45
CA LEU A 364 -9.01 41.12 -20.35
C LEU A 364 -8.91 42.63 -20.73
N GLY A 365 -8.25 42.99 -21.82
CA GLY A 365 -8.09 44.38 -22.25
C GLY A 365 -7.30 45.27 -21.28
N LEU A 366 -6.45 44.66 -20.44
CA LEU A 366 -5.64 45.38 -19.46
C LEU A 366 -4.45 46.11 -20.12
N SER A 367 -4.17 47.32 -19.64
CA SER A 367 -2.92 48.03 -19.98
C SER A 367 -1.71 47.27 -19.45
N MET A 368 -0.51 47.57 -19.97
CA MET A 368 0.73 46.96 -19.49
C MET A 368 0.95 47.18 -18.00
N ALA A 369 0.68 48.39 -17.50
CA ALA A 369 0.78 48.70 -16.07
C ALA A 369 -0.21 47.90 -15.22
N GLN A 370 -1.44 47.68 -15.71
CA GLN A 370 -2.44 46.84 -15.03
C GLN A 370 -2.07 45.36 -15.09
N LYS A 371 -1.53 44.87 -16.22
CA LYS A 371 -1.02 43.49 -16.31
C LYS A 371 0.12 43.28 -15.33
N ASP A 372 1.07 44.18 -15.22
CA ASP A 372 2.19 44.08 -14.28
C ASP A 372 1.72 44.10 -12.82
N ARG A 373 0.64 44.85 -12.51
CA ARG A 373 0.08 44.95 -11.16
C ARG A 373 -0.79 43.78 -10.78
N PHE A 374 -1.69 43.31 -11.64
CA PHE A 374 -2.75 42.37 -11.31
C PHE A 374 -2.55 40.95 -11.84
N ILE A 375 -1.58 40.72 -12.71
CA ILE A 375 -1.34 39.40 -13.28
C ILE A 375 0.02 38.88 -12.84
N ARG A 376 0.03 37.61 -12.38
CA ARG A 376 1.26 36.88 -12.05
C ARG A 376 1.31 35.58 -12.85
N ARG A 377 2.52 35.13 -13.18
CA ARG A 377 2.69 33.75 -13.66
C ARG A 377 2.42 32.81 -12.49
N ILE A 378 1.76 31.68 -12.79
CA ILE A 378 1.48 30.63 -11.81
C ILE A 378 1.80 29.27 -12.42
N SER A 379 2.58 28.46 -11.71
CA SER A 379 3.02 27.15 -12.18
C SER A 379 2.59 26.04 -11.21
N GLY A 380 2.09 24.96 -11.76
CA GLY A 380 1.99 23.68 -11.05
C GLY A 380 3.17 22.77 -11.42
N SER A 381 3.17 21.52 -10.95
CA SER A 381 4.23 20.55 -11.26
C SER A 381 4.44 20.36 -12.77
N GLN A 382 3.36 20.19 -13.51
CA GLN A 382 3.41 19.95 -14.97
C GLN A 382 3.89 21.18 -15.74
N ASP A 383 3.40 22.38 -15.36
CA ASP A 383 3.82 23.62 -15.98
C ASP A 383 5.31 23.86 -15.78
N PHE A 384 5.80 23.61 -14.57
CA PHE A 384 7.21 23.77 -14.25
C PHE A 384 8.10 22.77 -15.01
N ILE A 385 7.71 21.49 -15.03
CA ILE A 385 8.49 20.43 -15.71
C ILE A 385 8.51 20.60 -17.23
N ASN A 386 7.39 21.03 -17.84
CA ASN A 386 7.21 21.08 -19.28
C ASN A 386 7.38 22.50 -19.88
N GLY A 387 7.73 23.49 -19.06
CA GLY A 387 7.88 24.88 -19.50
C GLY A 387 6.57 25.59 -19.85
N GLY A 388 5.44 25.11 -19.31
CA GLY A 388 4.13 25.71 -19.51
C GLY A 388 4.01 27.10 -18.90
N SER A 389 3.15 27.96 -19.46
CA SER A 389 2.87 29.29 -18.94
C SER A 389 1.39 29.44 -18.67
N ARG A 390 1.03 29.48 -17.38
CA ARG A 390 -0.29 29.91 -16.92
C ARG A 390 -0.15 31.16 -16.09
N PHE A 391 -1.26 31.86 -15.92
CA PHE A 391 -1.32 33.10 -15.18
C PHE A 391 -2.42 33.05 -14.14
N CYS A 392 -2.38 33.97 -13.18
CA CYS A 392 -3.46 34.17 -12.23
C CYS A 392 -3.68 35.66 -11.98
N ILE A 393 -4.90 35.99 -11.62
CA ILE A 393 -5.23 37.29 -11.05
C ILE A 393 -4.68 37.31 -9.62
N TRP A 394 -3.89 38.35 -9.32
CA TRP A 394 -3.20 38.55 -8.04
C TRP A 394 -3.50 39.94 -7.51
N ILE A 395 -4.46 40.07 -6.60
CA ILE A 395 -4.92 41.32 -6.05
C ILE A 395 -4.72 41.30 -4.53
N SER A 396 -3.94 42.24 -4.00
CA SER A 396 -3.85 42.50 -2.56
C SER A 396 -5.05 43.33 -2.08
N ASP A 397 -5.34 43.31 -0.78
CA ASP A 397 -6.44 44.09 -0.22
C ASP A 397 -6.30 45.59 -0.52
N ASP A 398 -5.09 46.14 -0.50
CA ASP A 398 -4.79 47.55 -0.79
C ASP A 398 -5.12 47.98 -2.23
N HIS A 399 -5.14 47.04 -3.18
CA HIS A 399 -5.42 47.30 -4.58
C HIS A 399 -6.82 46.83 -5.02
N LEU A 400 -7.67 46.39 -4.10
CA LEU A 400 -8.99 45.88 -4.42
C LEU A 400 -9.88 46.93 -5.09
N SER A 401 -9.90 48.17 -4.57
CA SER A 401 -10.70 49.27 -5.12
C SER A 401 -10.31 49.61 -6.58
N GLU A 402 -8.99 49.58 -6.86
CA GLU A 402 -8.50 49.80 -8.23
C GLU A 402 -8.93 48.67 -9.17
N ALA A 403 -8.83 47.43 -8.72
CA ALA A 403 -9.24 46.25 -9.47
C ALA A 403 -10.75 46.22 -9.75
N GLU A 404 -11.59 46.62 -8.80
CA GLU A 404 -13.05 46.71 -8.95
C GLU A 404 -13.50 47.80 -9.94
N ASN A 405 -12.66 48.80 -10.21
CA ASN A 405 -12.93 49.80 -11.23
C ASN A 405 -12.63 49.27 -12.66
N ILE A 406 -12.02 48.10 -12.80
CA ILE A 406 -11.75 47.46 -14.08
C ILE A 406 -12.87 46.42 -14.33
N PRO A 407 -13.78 46.63 -15.31
CA PRO A 407 -14.96 45.78 -15.50
C PRO A 407 -14.64 44.30 -15.61
N ALA A 408 -13.60 43.93 -16.39
CA ALA A 408 -13.20 42.54 -16.59
C ALA A 408 -12.70 41.85 -15.29
N LEU A 409 -12.01 42.56 -14.41
CA LEU A 409 -11.58 42.01 -13.12
C LEU A 409 -12.75 41.94 -12.15
N LYS A 410 -13.62 42.94 -12.12
CA LYS A 410 -14.83 42.97 -11.26
C LYS A 410 -15.75 41.80 -11.57
N GLU A 411 -16.01 41.51 -12.83
CA GLU A 411 -16.83 40.38 -13.26
C GLU A 411 -16.28 39.04 -12.73
N ARG A 412 -14.98 38.82 -12.87
CA ARG A 412 -14.32 37.61 -12.38
C ARG A 412 -14.35 37.51 -10.85
N ILE A 413 -14.13 38.61 -10.12
CA ILE A 413 -14.23 38.67 -8.66
C ILE A 413 -15.65 38.27 -8.20
N GLU A 414 -16.69 38.80 -8.83
CA GLU A 414 -18.06 38.45 -8.50
C GLU A 414 -18.41 37.01 -8.86
N ALA A 415 -17.87 36.46 -9.94
CA ALA A 415 -18.02 35.05 -10.29
C ALA A 415 -17.39 34.13 -9.23
N VAL A 416 -16.18 34.46 -8.75
CA VAL A 416 -15.54 33.74 -7.63
C VAL A 416 -16.38 33.80 -6.35
N ARG A 417 -16.95 34.98 -6.04
CA ARG A 417 -17.84 35.16 -4.87
C ARG A 417 -19.03 34.20 -4.95
N LYS A 418 -19.70 34.13 -6.09
CA LYS A 418 -20.84 33.23 -6.31
C LYS A 418 -20.46 31.76 -6.13
N VAL A 419 -19.34 31.31 -6.74
CA VAL A 419 -18.82 29.94 -6.60
C VAL A 419 -18.54 29.60 -5.14
N ARG A 420 -17.90 30.50 -4.40
CA ARG A 420 -17.57 30.25 -2.99
C ARG A 420 -18.80 30.22 -2.09
N LEU A 421 -19.81 31.05 -2.37
CA LEU A 421 -21.08 31.06 -1.64
C LEU A 421 -21.89 29.78 -1.87
N SER A 422 -21.82 29.19 -3.04
CA SER A 422 -22.49 27.91 -3.37
C SER A 422 -21.72 26.66 -2.97
N SER A 423 -20.51 26.80 -2.44
CA SER A 423 -19.66 25.67 -2.08
C SER A 423 -20.24 24.84 -0.92
N PRO A 424 -20.13 23.49 -0.93
CA PRO A 424 -20.46 22.65 0.23
C PRO A 424 -19.51 22.89 1.42
N ASP A 425 -18.31 23.43 1.20
CA ASP A 425 -17.33 23.74 2.24
C ASP A 425 -17.76 24.99 3.02
N LYS A 426 -17.98 24.83 4.35
CA LYS A 426 -18.34 25.94 5.24
C LYS A 426 -17.27 27.04 5.23
N GLY A 427 -15.98 26.70 5.21
CA GLY A 427 -14.88 27.67 5.18
C GLY A 427 -14.87 28.50 3.88
N ALA A 428 -15.20 27.87 2.75
CA ALA A 428 -15.36 28.59 1.48
C ALA A 428 -16.48 29.62 1.56
N ARG A 429 -17.66 29.24 2.08
CA ARG A 429 -18.84 30.15 2.19
C ARG A 429 -18.62 31.28 3.19
N THR A 430 -18.01 31.03 4.33
CA THR A 430 -17.98 31.99 5.45
C THR A 430 -16.71 32.86 5.49
N ILE A 431 -15.60 32.35 4.98
CA ILE A 431 -14.29 33.03 5.03
C ILE A 431 -13.86 33.45 3.62
N LEU A 432 -13.74 32.49 2.67
CA LEU A 432 -13.18 32.79 1.36
C LEU A 432 -14.11 33.65 0.48
N ALA A 433 -15.43 33.53 0.64
CA ALA A 433 -16.41 34.36 -0.06
C ALA A 433 -16.30 35.86 0.30
N LYS A 434 -15.71 36.21 1.45
CA LYS A 434 -15.46 37.60 1.85
C LYS A 434 -14.25 38.23 1.16
N ARG A 435 -13.36 37.43 0.58
CA ARG A 435 -12.18 37.86 -0.18
C ARG A 435 -12.12 37.18 -1.53
N PRO A 436 -13.08 37.43 -2.43
CA PRO A 436 -13.20 36.75 -3.70
C PRO A 436 -12.08 37.11 -4.69
N HIS A 437 -11.39 38.21 -4.48
CA HIS A 437 -10.27 38.70 -5.28
C HIS A 437 -8.94 37.95 -5.02
N GLN A 438 -8.88 37.11 -3.99
CA GLN A 438 -7.66 36.39 -3.59
C GLN A 438 -7.78 34.90 -3.82
N LEU A 439 -6.63 34.24 -4.06
CA LEU A 439 -6.51 32.80 -3.92
C LEU A 439 -6.73 32.41 -2.44
N LYS A 440 -6.98 31.14 -2.14
CA LYS A 440 -7.14 30.67 -0.76
C LYS A 440 -5.91 30.99 0.10
N LEU A 441 -4.73 30.88 -0.47
CA LEU A 441 -3.45 31.31 0.08
C LEU A 441 -2.82 32.29 -0.90
N MET A 442 -2.15 33.32 -0.40
CA MET A 442 -1.45 34.35 -1.16
C MET A 442 0.03 34.32 -0.75
N ARG A 443 0.75 33.32 -1.26
CA ARG A 443 2.16 33.09 -0.94
C ARG A 443 3.02 33.29 -2.16
N ILE A 444 4.07 34.05 -2.04
CA ILE A 444 5.07 34.34 -3.08
C ILE A 444 6.40 34.68 -2.40
N GLY A 445 7.52 34.31 -2.99
CA GLY A 445 8.85 34.74 -2.52
C GLY A 445 9.05 36.23 -2.79
N GLN A 446 9.75 36.91 -1.90
CA GLN A 446 10.11 38.31 -2.08
C GLN A 446 11.24 38.49 -3.11
N THR A 447 12.13 37.52 -3.20
CA THR A 447 13.24 37.48 -4.15
C THR A 447 13.11 36.29 -5.12
N HIS A 448 12.81 35.11 -4.58
CA HIS A 448 12.70 33.89 -5.36
C HIS A 448 11.90 32.80 -4.62
N SER A 449 11.57 31.74 -5.31
CA SER A 449 11.00 30.52 -4.72
C SER A 449 11.66 29.28 -5.31
N ILE A 450 12.11 28.37 -4.47
CA ILE A 450 12.54 27.04 -4.92
C ILE A 450 11.30 26.19 -5.14
N VAL A 451 11.12 25.69 -6.34
CA VAL A 451 9.95 24.89 -6.77
C VAL A 451 10.27 23.40 -6.64
N VAL A 452 9.36 22.65 -6.04
CA VAL A 452 9.45 21.21 -5.94
C VAL A 452 8.14 20.59 -6.43
N PRO A 453 8.15 19.85 -7.56
CA PRO A 453 6.95 19.20 -8.08
C PRO A 453 6.37 18.17 -7.09
N SER A 454 5.06 18.18 -6.91
CA SER A 454 4.37 17.20 -6.06
C SER A 454 4.27 15.81 -6.70
N VAL A 455 4.43 15.70 -8.02
CA VAL A 455 4.48 14.43 -8.76
C VAL A 455 5.63 14.49 -9.75
N SER A 456 6.44 13.43 -9.78
CA SER A 456 7.55 13.28 -10.71
C SER A 456 7.70 11.83 -11.16
N SER A 457 8.09 11.62 -12.42
CA SER A 457 8.31 10.28 -12.98
C SER A 457 9.40 9.52 -12.22
N GLU A 458 9.16 8.23 -11.95
CA GLU A 458 10.15 7.33 -11.35
C GLU A 458 11.39 7.11 -12.21
N ARG A 459 11.29 7.40 -13.52
CA ARG A 459 12.40 7.24 -14.48
C ARG A 459 13.43 8.37 -14.43
N ARG A 460 13.18 9.42 -13.64
CA ARG A 460 14.12 10.53 -13.50
C ARG A 460 15.23 10.15 -12.53
N GLU A 461 16.45 10.46 -12.91
CA GLU A 461 17.63 10.23 -12.07
C GLU A 461 17.68 11.19 -10.87
N TYR A 462 17.07 12.37 -11.01
CA TYR A 462 17.00 13.41 -9.97
C TYR A 462 15.58 13.99 -9.89
N LEU A 463 15.21 14.48 -8.72
CA LEU A 463 13.95 15.21 -8.54
C LEU A 463 14.07 16.56 -9.26
N PRO A 464 13.15 16.91 -10.17
CA PRO A 464 13.19 18.19 -10.88
C PRO A 464 12.82 19.32 -9.92
N ALA A 465 13.82 19.96 -9.35
CA ALA A 465 13.67 21.19 -8.57
C ALA A 465 14.31 22.36 -9.33
N GLY A 466 13.91 23.59 -9.04
CA GLY A 466 14.50 24.76 -9.65
C GLY A 466 13.98 26.04 -9.04
N VAL A 467 14.44 27.19 -9.54
CA VAL A 467 14.14 28.51 -8.99
C VAL A 467 13.22 29.29 -9.94
N VAL A 468 12.28 30.00 -9.35
CA VAL A 468 11.46 31.01 -10.04
C VAL A 468 11.60 32.36 -9.30
N ASP A 469 11.46 33.45 -10.05
CA ASP A 469 11.56 34.81 -9.53
C ASP A 469 10.33 35.26 -8.71
N GLU A 470 10.36 36.46 -8.16
CA GLU A 470 9.29 37.08 -7.38
C GLU A 470 7.99 37.38 -8.16
N ARG A 471 8.03 37.28 -9.50
CA ARG A 471 6.85 37.45 -10.37
C ARG A 471 6.09 36.15 -10.63
N ASN A 472 6.67 35.03 -10.21
CA ASN A 472 6.10 33.72 -10.36
C ASN A 472 5.59 33.19 -9.01
N THR A 473 4.35 32.70 -9.03
CA THR A 473 3.80 31.97 -7.88
C THR A 473 3.48 30.53 -8.26
N LEU A 474 3.09 29.72 -7.29
CA LEU A 474 2.88 28.30 -7.48
C LEU A 474 1.48 27.88 -7.08
N THR A 475 0.91 26.90 -7.79
CA THR A 475 -0.31 26.24 -7.38
C THR A 475 -0.02 25.18 -6.30
N ASN A 476 -1.05 24.73 -5.59
CA ASN A 476 -0.97 23.62 -4.63
C ASN A 476 -0.63 22.25 -5.26
N LEU A 477 -0.37 22.20 -6.54
CA LEU A 477 0.18 21.03 -7.25
C LEU A 477 1.72 21.01 -7.24
N ALA A 478 2.36 22.00 -6.64
CA ALA A 478 3.78 22.05 -6.36
C ALA A 478 4.02 22.51 -4.91
N PHE A 479 5.21 22.23 -4.41
CA PHE A 479 5.71 22.78 -3.14
C PHE A 479 6.67 23.92 -3.43
N ALA A 480 6.83 24.78 -2.44
CA ALA A 480 7.75 25.91 -2.47
C ALA A 480 8.58 26.01 -1.19
N LEU A 481 9.84 26.44 -1.33
CA LEU A 481 10.61 27.04 -0.27
C LEU A 481 10.80 28.52 -0.66
N TYR A 482 10.09 29.41 0.02
CA TYR A 482 10.09 30.85 -0.27
C TYR A 482 11.33 31.51 0.32
N ASP A 483 12.06 32.26 -0.51
CA ASP A 483 13.29 33.02 -0.15
C ASP A 483 14.35 32.16 0.57
N ALA A 484 14.36 30.85 0.31
CA ALA A 484 15.26 29.92 0.97
C ALA A 484 16.65 29.92 0.31
N PRO A 485 17.73 29.77 1.09
CA PRO A 485 19.07 29.63 0.54
C PRO A 485 19.19 28.48 -0.46
N LEU A 486 19.89 28.69 -1.58
CA LEU A 486 19.96 27.75 -2.71
C LEU A 486 20.54 26.38 -2.35
N TRP A 487 21.36 26.27 -1.30
CA TRP A 487 21.83 24.96 -0.83
C TRP A 487 20.70 23.99 -0.47
N ASN A 488 19.48 24.49 -0.14
CA ASN A 488 18.32 23.62 0.05
C ASN A 488 17.90 22.94 -1.27
N MET A 489 18.03 23.63 -2.42
CA MET A 489 17.75 23.07 -3.72
C MET A 489 18.71 21.92 -4.07
N ALA A 490 20.00 22.08 -3.77
CA ALA A 490 20.99 21.03 -3.96
C ALA A 490 20.66 19.75 -3.16
N LEU A 491 20.20 19.91 -1.91
CA LEU A 491 19.75 18.79 -1.11
C LEU A 491 18.53 18.09 -1.73
N ILE A 492 17.53 18.88 -2.16
CA ILE A 492 16.29 18.36 -2.77
C ILE A 492 16.58 17.64 -4.09
N ALA A 493 17.43 18.22 -4.92
CA ALA A 493 17.82 17.64 -6.20
C ALA A 493 18.81 16.47 -6.06
N SER A 494 19.32 16.19 -4.86
CA SER A 494 20.29 15.13 -4.66
C SER A 494 19.68 13.73 -4.88
N ARG A 495 20.51 12.80 -5.35
CA ARG A 495 20.13 11.39 -5.49
C ARG A 495 19.76 10.77 -4.13
N LEU A 496 20.42 11.20 -3.06
CA LEU A 496 20.11 10.72 -1.71
C LEU A 496 18.69 11.09 -1.28
N HIS A 497 18.25 12.33 -1.57
CA HIS A 497 16.88 12.74 -1.29
C HIS A 497 15.86 12.01 -2.19
N LEU A 498 16.19 11.75 -3.46
CA LEU A 498 15.35 10.97 -4.34
C LEU A 498 15.12 9.55 -3.80
N VAL A 499 16.18 8.88 -3.34
CA VAL A 499 16.07 7.54 -2.70
C VAL A 499 15.21 7.60 -1.44
N TRP A 500 15.37 8.65 -0.64
CA TRP A 500 14.55 8.86 0.55
C TRP A 500 13.06 8.96 0.23
N ILE A 501 12.70 9.84 -0.70
CA ILE A 501 11.27 10.02 -1.07
C ILE A 501 10.70 8.81 -1.79
N ALA A 502 11.50 8.09 -2.57
CA ALA A 502 11.11 6.83 -3.21
C ALA A 502 10.72 5.76 -2.19
N THR A 503 11.34 5.81 -1.00
CA THR A 503 11.10 4.88 0.09
C THR A 503 9.92 5.31 0.97
N VAL A 504 9.94 6.57 1.48
CA VAL A 504 8.98 6.99 2.52
C VAL A 504 7.72 7.64 1.99
N CYS A 505 7.73 8.21 0.78
CA CYS A 505 6.56 8.85 0.17
C CYS A 505 5.71 7.82 -0.59
N GLY A 506 4.45 8.17 -0.83
CA GLY A 506 3.56 7.35 -1.66
C GLY A 506 3.89 7.46 -3.15
N LYS A 507 3.32 6.56 -3.94
CA LYS A 507 3.36 6.62 -5.41
C LYS A 507 1.98 6.88 -5.98
N LEU A 508 1.93 7.54 -7.14
CA LEU A 508 0.74 7.66 -7.97
C LEU A 508 0.98 6.77 -9.20
N LYS A 509 0.39 5.56 -9.20
CA LYS A 509 0.80 4.46 -10.08
C LYS A 509 2.27 4.10 -9.82
N THR A 510 3.17 4.43 -10.74
CA THR A 510 4.62 4.24 -10.59
C THR A 510 5.35 5.54 -10.21
N ASP A 511 4.79 6.71 -10.51
CA ASP A 511 5.40 8.02 -10.28
C ASP A 511 5.49 8.39 -8.80
N PHE A 512 6.55 9.09 -8.41
CA PHE A 512 6.71 9.60 -7.05
C PHE A 512 5.65 10.65 -6.72
N ARG A 513 4.92 10.45 -5.65
CA ARG A 513 4.03 11.45 -5.07
C ARG A 513 4.69 12.06 -3.85
N TYR A 514 5.36 13.16 -4.05
CA TYR A 514 6.09 13.86 -3.00
C TYR A 514 5.17 14.31 -1.87
N SER A 515 5.67 14.23 -0.65
CA SER A 515 5.01 14.74 0.56
C SER A 515 6.02 15.53 1.39
N ASN A 516 5.77 16.80 1.63
CA ASN A 516 6.64 17.60 2.49
C ASN A 516 6.72 17.04 3.92
N THR A 517 5.62 16.54 4.46
CA THR A 517 5.54 16.02 5.84
C THR A 517 6.26 14.69 6.05
N LEU A 518 6.41 13.87 4.99
CA LEU A 518 7.15 12.60 5.00
C LEU A 518 8.48 12.69 4.27
N GLY A 519 8.57 13.40 3.15
CA GLY A 519 9.79 13.51 2.36
C GLY A 519 10.76 14.51 2.96
N TRP A 520 10.39 15.79 2.96
CA TRP A 520 11.30 16.86 3.38
C TRP A 520 11.45 16.96 4.89
N ASN A 521 10.35 17.00 5.62
CA ASN A 521 10.39 17.25 7.07
C ASN A 521 11.03 16.10 7.87
N THR A 522 11.21 14.93 7.27
CA THR A 522 11.83 13.77 7.90
C THR A 522 13.17 13.40 7.27
N PHE A 523 13.63 14.15 6.28
CA PHE A 523 14.91 13.89 5.63
C PHE A 523 16.06 14.19 6.60
N PRO A 524 16.91 13.21 6.93
CA PRO A 524 17.96 13.38 7.91
C PRO A 524 19.16 14.10 7.29
N VAL A 525 19.22 15.43 7.44
CA VAL A 525 20.37 16.22 7.04
C VAL A 525 21.29 16.41 8.24
N PRO A 526 22.57 16.06 8.15
CA PRO A 526 23.53 16.32 9.22
C PRO A 526 23.73 17.83 9.42
N LYS A 527 24.30 18.22 10.55
CA LYS A 527 24.63 19.63 10.78
C LYS A 527 25.68 20.09 9.75
N LEU A 528 25.27 21.00 8.87
CA LEU A 528 26.13 21.54 7.81
C LEU A 528 27.06 22.64 8.36
N THR A 529 28.32 22.58 7.96
CA THR A 529 29.27 23.69 8.18
C THR A 529 29.04 24.82 7.15
N GLU A 530 29.56 25.99 7.38
CA GLU A 530 29.52 27.10 6.41
C GLU A 530 30.12 26.69 5.06
N LYS A 531 31.22 25.93 5.07
CA LYS A 531 31.84 25.38 3.86
C LYS A 531 30.87 24.44 3.12
N ASN A 532 30.21 23.51 3.82
CA ASN A 532 29.25 22.62 3.19
C ASN A 532 28.07 23.38 2.55
N ARG A 533 27.58 24.45 3.22
CA ARG A 533 26.51 25.28 2.65
C ARG A 533 26.98 26.04 1.41
N ALA A 534 28.21 26.56 1.41
CA ALA A 534 28.79 27.24 0.26
C ALA A 534 28.98 26.26 -0.93
N ASP A 535 29.54 25.07 -0.67
CA ASP A 535 29.74 24.04 -1.71
C ASP A 535 28.40 23.57 -2.32
N LEU A 536 27.36 23.37 -1.48
CA LEU A 536 26.02 23.02 -1.93
C LEU A 536 25.34 24.17 -2.71
N THR A 537 25.57 25.41 -2.33
CA THR A 537 25.07 26.58 -3.08
C THR A 537 25.69 26.62 -4.46
N ALA A 538 27.01 26.50 -4.57
CA ALA A 538 27.70 26.46 -5.86
C ALA A 538 27.21 25.30 -6.74
N ALA A 539 26.93 24.13 -6.15
CA ALA A 539 26.35 23.00 -6.88
C ALA A 539 24.90 23.25 -7.33
N ALA A 540 24.15 24.12 -6.67
CA ALA A 540 22.80 24.49 -7.07
C ALA A 540 22.76 25.55 -8.18
N GLU A 541 23.82 26.34 -8.31
CA GLU A 541 23.96 27.41 -9.34
C GLU A 541 24.51 26.88 -10.67
N GLY A 542 25.26 25.77 -10.68
CA GLY A 542 25.78 25.09 -11.87
C GLY A 542 24.85 24.08 -12.47
#